data_492b0a4ae095b1d493e1a6d9b1b50282
#
_entry.id   492b0a4ae095b1d493e1a6d9b1b50282
#
_cell.length_a   1.000
_cell.length_b   1.000
_cell.length_c   1.000
_cell.angle_alpha   90.00
_cell.angle_beta   90.00
_cell.angle_gamma   90.00
#
_symmetry.space_group_name_H-M   'P 1'
#
loop_
_entity.id
_entity.type
_entity.pdbx_description
1 polymer ?
#
loop_
_entity_poly.entity_id
_entity_poly.type
_entity_poly.pdbx_seq_one_letter_code
_entity_poly.pdbx_strand_id
1 'polypeptide(L)'
;MKIRVENSTWNNVGDGWYQTSLYGLLRKTFPQHQVLLGEGPVRRAFRISNGKQLKNALNVMDYERADIHVFSGPMIPSIIRDYSQAIKRLIADGENYVLLSASGTGLSASEIAEIGEFLTKYPPLLLSTRDEETYDNFKSYVSNSYNGICTAFLVDRTIELDTFQLEKPFFISSFYMEMEPTFSLRGGEVRIDNVDVEHHKTMFGLPFRYSRHQNFLRKHQYQLGGHLIVRTVQNLNTRFNHINFAAPNSFISFNPVRYLEVAKSSEFTISDRVHACAISLACNHPARFLFNTHVLAYSTD
;
A
#
# COMPACT_ATOMS: atom_id res chain seq x y z
N MET A 1 -28.02 -3.68 -6.93
CA MET A 1 -27.09 -4.27 -5.97
C MET A 1 -26.17 -3.18 -5.44
N LYS A 2 -25.83 -3.23 -4.16
CA LYS A 2 -24.92 -2.29 -3.48
C LYS A 2 -23.61 -3.01 -3.21
N ILE A 3 -22.51 -2.50 -3.72
CA ILE A 3 -21.15 -3.03 -3.56
C ILE A 3 -20.35 -2.02 -2.73
N ARG A 4 -19.66 -2.48 -1.71
CA ARG A 4 -18.90 -1.62 -0.82
C ARG A 4 -17.44 -2.06 -0.76
N VAL A 5 -16.53 -1.19 -1.17
CA VAL A 5 -15.08 -1.39 -1.03
C VAL A 5 -14.67 -0.96 0.37
N GLU A 6 -14.19 -1.91 1.16
CA GLU A 6 -13.83 -1.66 2.55
C GLU A 6 -12.38 -1.19 2.65
N ASN A 7 -12.23 0.05 3.07
CA ASN A 7 -10.90 0.61 3.26
C ASN A 7 -10.16 -0.01 4.44
N SER A 8 -8.85 -0.02 4.34
CA SER A 8 -7.96 -0.07 5.48
C SER A 8 -7.56 1.35 5.91
N THR A 9 -6.50 1.49 6.67
CA THR A 9 -5.94 2.80 6.95
C THR A 9 -5.08 3.30 5.79
N TRP A 10 -5.22 4.58 5.43
CA TRP A 10 -4.35 5.24 4.44
C TRP A 10 -3.15 5.96 5.08
N ASN A 11 -2.78 5.61 6.29
CA ASN A 11 -1.52 6.06 6.87
C ASN A 11 -0.31 5.66 6.02
N ASN A 12 -0.40 4.51 5.34
CA ASN A 12 0.42 4.18 4.19
C ASN A 12 -0.38 4.54 2.93
N VAL A 13 0.00 5.58 2.24
CA VAL A 13 -0.74 6.09 1.06
C VAL A 13 -0.84 5.05 -0.05
N GLY A 14 0.13 4.13 -0.13
CA GLY A 14 0.08 3.01 -1.06
C GLY A 14 -1.18 2.15 -0.92
N ASP A 15 -1.73 2.04 0.28
CA ASP A 15 -3.00 1.35 0.51
C ASP A 15 -4.18 2.13 -0.11
N GLY A 16 -4.12 3.44 -0.09
CA GLY A 16 -5.11 4.29 -0.75
C GLY A 16 -5.10 4.13 -2.28
N TRP A 17 -3.95 3.88 -2.89
CA TRP A 17 -3.86 3.77 -4.35
C TRP A 17 -4.56 2.52 -4.89
N TYR A 18 -4.25 1.33 -4.36
CA TYR A 18 -4.93 0.12 -4.87
C TYR A 18 -6.41 0.09 -4.48
N GLN A 19 -6.80 0.65 -3.34
CA GLN A 19 -8.21 0.70 -2.93
C GLN A 19 -9.03 1.69 -3.77
N THR A 20 -8.49 2.88 -4.04
CA THR A 20 -9.14 3.87 -4.90
C THR A 20 -9.23 3.35 -6.35
N SER A 21 -8.18 2.67 -6.84
CA SER A 21 -8.19 2.03 -8.15
C SER A 21 -9.25 0.92 -8.23
N LEU A 22 -9.34 0.08 -7.20
CA LEU A 22 -10.36 -0.97 -7.12
C LEU A 22 -11.77 -0.39 -7.10
N TYR A 23 -12.00 0.67 -6.35
CA TYR A 23 -13.27 1.39 -6.34
C TYR A 23 -13.63 1.93 -7.73
N GLY A 24 -12.68 2.58 -8.41
CA GLY A 24 -12.86 3.08 -9.77
C GLY A 24 -13.14 1.94 -10.77
N LEU A 25 -12.40 0.82 -10.64
CA LEU A 25 -12.61 -0.37 -11.48
C LEU A 25 -14.04 -0.91 -11.33
N LEU A 26 -14.51 -1.11 -10.11
CA LEU A 26 -15.84 -1.65 -9.85
C LEU A 26 -16.94 -0.71 -10.34
N ARG A 27 -16.78 0.60 -10.19
CA ARG A 27 -17.72 1.59 -10.75
C ARG A 27 -17.81 1.52 -12.27
N LYS A 28 -16.70 1.34 -12.96
CA LYS A 28 -16.65 1.21 -14.42
C LYS A 28 -17.21 -0.13 -14.90
N THR A 29 -16.93 -1.20 -14.16
CA THR A 29 -17.39 -2.56 -14.51
C THR A 29 -18.88 -2.75 -14.25
N PHE A 30 -19.38 -2.13 -13.19
CA PHE A 30 -20.77 -2.29 -12.74
C PHE A 30 -21.52 -0.96 -12.67
N PRO A 31 -21.65 -0.22 -13.81
CA PRO A 31 -22.22 1.14 -13.81
C PRO A 31 -23.70 1.19 -13.38
N GLN A 32 -24.42 0.07 -13.48
CA GLN A 32 -25.80 -0.07 -13.05
C GLN A 32 -25.96 -0.36 -11.55
N HIS A 33 -24.86 -0.54 -10.82
CA HIS A 33 -24.87 -0.84 -9.39
C HIS A 33 -24.34 0.33 -8.57
N GLN A 34 -24.79 0.43 -7.34
CA GLN A 34 -24.24 1.41 -6.41
C GLN A 34 -22.91 0.87 -5.86
N VAL A 35 -21.81 1.51 -6.21
CA VAL A 35 -20.48 1.20 -5.65
C VAL A 35 -20.08 2.30 -4.69
N LEU A 36 -19.76 1.94 -3.47
CA LEU A 36 -19.36 2.84 -2.38
C LEU A 36 -17.94 2.56 -1.94
N LEU A 37 -17.27 3.60 -1.49
CA LEU A 37 -16.02 3.49 -0.74
C LEU A 37 -16.38 3.59 0.74
N GLY A 38 -16.21 2.49 1.46
CA GLY A 38 -16.56 2.37 2.87
C GLY A 38 -15.33 2.41 3.78
N GLU A 39 -15.60 2.43 5.08
CA GLU A 39 -14.58 2.26 6.10
C GLU A 39 -14.58 0.82 6.57
N GLY A 40 -13.46 0.12 6.45
CA GLY A 40 -13.32 -1.25 6.94
C GLY A 40 -13.36 -1.35 8.46
N PRO A 41 -13.08 -2.54 9.02
CA PRO A 41 -13.15 -2.73 10.46
C PRO A 41 -12.26 -1.74 11.22
N VAL A 42 -12.83 -1.02 12.18
CA VAL A 42 -12.13 -0.03 13.02
C VAL A 42 -10.87 -0.63 13.65
N ARG A 43 -10.94 -1.89 14.08
CA ARG A 43 -9.78 -2.60 14.63
C ARG A 43 -8.58 -2.57 13.68
N ARG A 44 -8.82 -2.83 12.41
CA ARG A 44 -7.77 -2.82 11.38
C ARG A 44 -7.31 -1.41 11.05
N ALA A 45 -8.25 -0.50 10.85
CA ALA A 45 -7.96 0.88 10.45
C ALA A 45 -7.09 1.61 11.48
N PHE A 46 -7.35 1.41 12.76
CA PHE A 46 -6.66 2.13 13.84
C PHE A 46 -5.72 1.25 14.66
N ARG A 47 -5.51 -0.01 14.27
CA ARG A 47 -4.67 -0.99 14.99
C ARG A 47 -5.01 -1.09 16.47
N ILE A 48 -6.30 -1.08 16.78
CA ILE A 48 -6.77 -1.12 18.16
C ILE A 48 -6.61 -2.54 18.71
N SER A 49 -5.77 -2.70 19.73
CA SER A 49 -5.58 -3.98 20.45
C SER A 49 -6.44 -4.07 21.70
N ASN A 50 -6.85 -2.94 22.28
CA ASN A 50 -7.59 -2.90 23.54
C ASN A 50 -9.09 -3.09 23.31
N GLY A 51 -9.66 -4.17 23.86
CA GLY A 51 -11.07 -4.49 23.73
C GLY A 51 -12.03 -3.45 24.33
N LYS A 52 -11.61 -2.64 25.33
CA LYS A 52 -12.41 -1.54 25.87
C LYS A 52 -12.56 -0.41 24.84
N GLN A 53 -11.48 -0.08 24.12
CA GLN A 53 -11.52 0.94 23.07
C GLN A 53 -12.41 0.50 21.90
N LEU A 54 -12.37 -0.78 21.53
CA LEU A 54 -13.22 -1.32 20.48
C LEU A 54 -14.70 -1.25 20.82
N LYS A 55 -15.07 -1.46 22.09
CA LYS A 55 -16.47 -1.36 22.53
C LYS A 55 -17.04 0.05 22.40
N ASN A 56 -16.19 1.08 22.49
CA ASN A 56 -16.60 2.47 22.40
C ASN A 56 -16.49 3.04 20.96
N ALA A 57 -15.92 2.29 20.02
CA ALA A 57 -15.77 2.73 18.66
C ALA A 57 -17.02 2.44 17.84
N LEU A 58 -17.53 3.45 17.15
CA LEU A 58 -18.56 3.27 16.13
C LEU A 58 -17.90 2.65 14.88
N ASN A 59 -18.28 1.46 14.55
CA ASN A 59 -17.86 0.82 13.30
C ASN A 59 -18.96 1.02 12.26
N VAL A 60 -18.69 1.86 11.26
CA VAL A 60 -19.69 2.22 10.23
C VAL A 60 -20.16 1.00 9.45
N MET A 61 -19.29 -0.02 9.25
CA MET A 61 -19.68 -1.29 8.65
C MET A 61 -20.86 -1.97 9.34
N ASP A 62 -21.09 -1.70 10.64
CA ASP A 62 -22.14 -2.35 11.40
C ASP A 62 -23.53 -1.79 11.05
N TYR A 63 -23.59 -0.62 10.43
CA TYR A 63 -24.82 0.13 10.14
C TYR A 63 -25.11 0.28 8.65
N GLU A 64 -24.07 0.35 7.84
CA GLU A 64 -24.21 0.46 6.39
C GLU A 64 -24.22 -0.93 5.75
N ARG A 65 -25.40 -1.39 5.34
CA ARG A 65 -25.58 -2.67 4.67
C ARG A 65 -25.15 -2.60 3.20
N ALA A 66 -24.57 -3.71 2.70
CA ALA A 66 -24.27 -3.89 1.30
C ALA A 66 -24.52 -5.36 0.89
N ASP A 67 -24.84 -5.57 -0.36
CA ASP A 67 -25.00 -6.94 -0.89
C ASP A 67 -23.66 -7.66 -1.00
N ILE A 68 -22.58 -6.90 -1.28
CA ILE A 68 -21.22 -7.41 -1.39
C ILE A 68 -20.24 -6.43 -0.73
N HIS A 69 -19.43 -6.94 0.18
CA HIS A 69 -18.29 -6.26 0.76
C HIS A 69 -17.00 -6.70 0.09
N VAL A 70 -16.18 -5.77 -0.33
CA VAL A 70 -14.92 -6.03 -1.05
C VAL A 70 -13.75 -5.66 -0.17
N PHE A 71 -13.01 -6.65 0.28
CA PHE A 71 -11.75 -6.46 0.99
C PHE A 71 -10.57 -6.62 0.05
N SER A 72 -9.48 -5.91 0.30
CA SER A 72 -8.31 -5.92 -0.58
C SER A 72 -6.99 -5.68 0.16
N GLY A 73 -5.88 -5.93 -0.53
CA GLY A 73 -4.54 -5.66 -0.03
C GLY A 73 -3.93 -6.76 0.84
N PRO A 74 -2.90 -6.45 1.64
CA PRO A 74 -2.15 -7.42 2.43
C PRO A 74 -2.93 -7.79 3.71
N MET A 75 -4.15 -8.30 3.55
CA MET A 75 -5.05 -8.55 4.67
C MET A 75 -5.03 -10.02 5.15
N ILE A 76 -4.62 -10.95 4.30
CA ILE A 76 -4.71 -12.39 4.62
C ILE A 76 -3.98 -12.75 5.92
N PRO A 77 -2.74 -12.29 6.18
CA PRO A 77 -2.05 -12.62 7.43
C PRO A 77 -2.76 -12.14 8.70
N SER A 78 -3.62 -11.14 8.57
CA SER A 78 -4.37 -10.58 9.69
C SER A 78 -5.87 -10.88 9.65
N ILE A 79 -6.34 -11.74 8.74
CA ILE A 79 -7.77 -11.97 8.51
C ILE A 79 -8.48 -12.47 9.77
N ILE A 80 -7.87 -13.39 10.49
CA ILE A 80 -8.44 -13.94 11.73
C ILE A 80 -8.45 -12.88 12.83
N ARG A 81 -7.34 -12.18 13.02
CA ARG A 81 -7.19 -11.19 14.09
C ARG A 81 -8.06 -9.96 13.86
N ASP A 82 -8.05 -9.41 12.65
CA ASP A 82 -8.58 -8.07 12.38
C ASP A 82 -9.94 -8.06 11.68
N TYR A 83 -10.28 -9.12 10.92
CA TYR A 83 -11.47 -9.16 10.07
C TYR A 83 -12.48 -10.24 10.45
N SER A 84 -12.10 -11.26 11.22
CA SER A 84 -12.94 -12.43 11.46
C SER A 84 -14.29 -12.08 12.07
N GLN A 85 -14.35 -11.13 13.01
CA GLN A 85 -15.60 -10.68 13.60
C GLN A 85 -16.53 -10.03 12.57
N ALA A 86 -15.98 -9.15 11.75
CA ALA A 86 -16.73 -8.47 10.69
C ALA A 86 -17.27 -9.50 9.67
N ILE A 87 -16.41 -10.40 9.18
CA ILE A 87 -16.79 -11.43 8.20
C ILE A 87 -17.90 -12.35 8.76
N LYS A 88 -17.74 -12.84 10.01
CA LYS A 88 -18.76 -13.68 10.65
C LYS A 88 -20.12 -12.98 10.74
N ARG A 89 -20.11 -11.69 11.06
CA ARG A 89 -21.32 -10.90 11.14
C ARG A 89 -21.96 -10.71 9.76
N LEU A 90 -21.18 -10.30 8.74
CA LEU A 90 -21.69 -10.14 7.37
C LEU A 90 -22.42 -11.41 6.91
N ILE A 91 -21.82 -12.58 7.11
CA ILE A 91 -22.43 -13.85 6.73
C ILE A 91 -23.71 -14.15 7.56
N ALA A 92 -23.69 -13.88 8.86
CA ALA A 92 -24.86 -14.06 9.72
C ALA A 92 -26.03 -13.14 9.33
N ASP A 93 -25.71 -11.95 8.80
CA ASP A 93 -26.66 -10.96 8.32
C ASP A 93 -27.13 -11.22 6.87
N GLY A 94 -26.64 -12.29 6.22
CA GLY A 94 -26.96 -12.63 4.82
C GLY A 94 -26.25 -11.78 3.79
N GLU A 95 -25.22 -11.05 4.17
CA GLU A 95 -24.37 -10.28 3.29
C GLU A 95 -23.20 -11.13 2.79
N ASN A 96 -22.65 -10.79 1.62
CA ASN A 96 -21.57 -11.53 1.02
C ASN A 96 -20.26 -10.71 1.05
N TYR A 97 -19.14 -11.41 0.89
CA TYR A 97 -17.87 -10.72 0.69
C TYR A 97 -17.00 -11.37 -0.38
N VAL A 98 -16.10 -10.58 -0.91
CA VAL A 98 -15.05 -10.99 -1.84
C VAL A 98 -13.69 -10.46 -1.36
N LEU A 99 -12.64 -11.19 -1.71
CA LEU A 99 -11.25 -10.81 -1.49
C LEU A 99 -10.65 -10.49 -2.85
N LEU A 100 -10.40 -9.19 -3.15
CA LEU A 100 -9.86 -8.77 -4.43
C LEU A 100 -8.47 -8.15 -4.26
N SER A 101 -7.53 -8.55 -5.11
CA SER A 101 -6.13 -8.10 -5.01
C SER A 101 -5.54 -8.37 -3.62
N ALA A 102 -5.92 -9.51 -3.02
CA ALA A 102 -5.51 -9.92 -1.69
C ALA A 102 -4.08 -10.51 -1.71
N SER A 103 -3.36 -10.36 -0.60
CA SER A 103 -2.01 -10.91 -0.45
C SER A 103 -1.79 -11.46 0.96
N GLY A 104 -1.01 -12.54 1.04
CA GLY A 104 -0.66 -13.24 2.26
C GLY A 104 0.66 -14.01 2.09
N THR A 105 1.73 -13.30 1.75
CA THR A 105 3.07 -13.87 1.58
C THR A 105 3.80 -14.06 2.91
N GLY A 106 4.74 -14.99 2.94
CA GLY A 106 5.62 -15.23 4.08
C GLY A 106 4.96 -15.95 5.27
N LEU A 107 3.84 -16.65 5.05
CA LEU A 107 3.13 -17.39 6.08
C LEU A 107 3.76 -18.78 6.34
N SER A 108 3.76 -19.21 7.57
CA SER A 108 4.09 -20.58 7.94
C SER A 108 2.99 -21.57 7.53
N ALA A 109 3.31 -22.84 7.42
CA ALA A 109 2.33 -23.87 7.09
C ALA A 109 1.16 -23.93 8.08
N SER A 110 1.40 -23.67 9.36
CA SER A 110 0.36 -23.60 10.38
C SER A 110 -0.59 -22.43 10.21
N GLU A 111 -0.05 -21.24 9.86
CA GLU A 111 -0.88 -20.06 9.58
C GLU A 111 -1.71 -20.26 8.31
N ILE A 112 -1.13 -20.87 7.27
CA ILE A 112 -1.86 -21.20 6.04
C ILE A 112 -3.03 -22.14 6.35
N ALA A 113 -2.80 -23.19 7.16
CA ALA A 113 -3.85 -24.12 7.54
C ALA A 113 -4.96 -23.43 8.35
N GLU A 114 -4.61 -22.65 9.37
CA GLU A 114 -5.58 -21.92 10.21
C GLU A 114 -6.44 -20.94 9.39
N ILE A 115 -5.80 -20.16 8.51
CA ILE A 115 -6.49 -19.22 7.62
C ILE A 115 -7.34 -19.98 6.60
N GLY A 116 -6.83 -21.07 6.05
CA GLY A 116 -7.54 -21.94 5.10
C GLY A 116 -8.82 -22.51 5.70
N GLU A 117 -8.77 -23.05 6.93
CA GLU A 117 -9.94 -23.52 7.67
C GLU A 117 -10.97 -22.40 7.88
N PHE A 118 -10.49 -21.21 8.22
CA PHE A 118 -11.37 -20.05 8.36
C PHE A 118 -12.07 -19.70 7.03
N LEU A 119 -11.33 -19.65 5.90
CA LEU A 119 -11.89 -19.37 4.58
C LEU A 119 -12.85 -20.48 4.10
N THR A 120 -12.60 -21.73 4.46
CA THR A 120 -13.51 -22.84 4.16
C THR A 120 -14.81 -22.73 4.97
N LYS A 121 -14.70 -22.32 6.23
CA LYS A 121 -15.87 -22.17 7.13
C LYS A 121 -16.71 -20.93 6.83
N TYR A 122 -16.08 -19.87 6.40
CA TYR A 122 -16.68 -18.58 6.07
C TYR A 122 -16.24 -18.15 4.67
N PRO A 123 -16.71 -18.83 3.61
CA PRO A 123 -16.15 -18.68 2.27
C PRO A 123 -16.46 -17.30 1.66
N PRO A 124 -15.47 -16.65 1.05
CA PRO A 124 -15.74 -15.53 0.16
C PRO A 124 -16.40 -16.03 -1.13
N LEU A 125 -17.19 -15.18 -1.78
CA LEU A 125 -17.71 -15.49 -3.12
C LEU A 125 -16.59 -15.62 -4.16
N LEU A 126 -15.49 -14.89 -3.96
CA LEU A 126 -14.31 -14.90 -4.83
C LEU A 126 -13.07 -14.53 -4.03
N LEU A 127 -11.98 -15.25 -4.27
CA LEU A 127 -10.62 -14.89 -3.89
C LEU A 127 -9.82 -14.56 -5.15
N SER A 128 -9.51 -13.29 -5.38
CA SER A 128 -8.51 -12.88 -6.36
C SER A 128 -7.26 -12.40 -5.62
N THR A 129 -6.15 -13.08 -5.83
CA THR A 129 -4.87 -12.71 -5.22
C THR A 129 -4.13 -11.71 -6.10
N ARG A 130 -3.03 -11.15 -5.61
CA ARG A 130 -2.15 -10.27 -6.39
C ARG A 130 -0.74 -10.82 -6.55
N ASP A 131 -0.49 -12.00 -6.04
CA ASP A 131 0.77 -12.73 -6.12
C ASP A 131 0.52 -14.24 -6.14
N GLU A 132 1.45 -14.96 -6.75
CA GLU A 132 1.36 -16.40 -6.99
C GLU A 132 1.45 -17.20 -5.70
N GLU A 133 2.32 -16.80 -4.76
CA GLU A 133 2.47 -17.49 -3.46
C GLU A 133 1.14 -17.53 -2.70
N THR A 134 0.45 -16.39 -2.61
CA THR A 134 -0.86 -16.32 -1.96
C THR A 134 -1.89 -17.17 -2.70
N TYR A 135 -1.88 -17.16 -4.03
CA TYR A 135 -2.79 -17.99 -4.82
C TYR A 135 -2.57 -19.48 -4.54
N ASP A 136 -1.32 -19.94 -4.61
CA ASP A 136 -0.98 -21.34 -4.41
C ASP A 136 -1.33 -21.84 -3.00
N ASN A 137 -1.11 -20.97 -2.00
CA ASN A 137 -1.42 -21.31 -0.61
C ASN A 137 -2.93 -21.45 -0.33
N PHE A 138 -3.79 -20.69 -1.03
CA PHE A 138 -5.21 -20.62 -0.66
C PHE A 138 -6.22 -21.09 -1.71
N LYS A 139 -5.80 -21.37 -2.94
CA LYS A 139 -6.71 -21.80 -4.03
C LYS A 139 -7.52 -23.05 -3.71
N SER A 140 -7.02 -23.98 -2.88
CA SER A 140 -7.72 -25.20 -2.48
C SER A 140 -8.78 -24.99 -1.40
N TYR A 141 -8.76 -23.88 -0.69
CA TYR A 141 -9.69 -23.55 0.39
C TYR A 141 -10.90 -22.71 -0.06
N VAL A 142 -10.85 -22.17 -1.27
CA VAL A 142 -11.90 -21.30 -1.81
C VAL A 142 -12.34 -21.80 -3.19
N SER A 143 -13.63 -22.08 -3.35
CA SER A 143 -14.17 -22.66 -4.59
C SER A 143 -13.94 -21.79 -5.82
N ASN A 144 -14.03 -20.47 -5.67
CA ASN A 144 -13.78 -19.50 -6.75
C ASN A 144 -12.50 -18.72 -6.43
N SER A 145 -11.38 -19.10 -7.04
CA SER A 145 -10.10 -18.43 -6.83
C SER A 145 -9.45 -18.07 -8.17
N TYR A 146 -8.73 -16.95 -8.19
CA TYR A 146 -8.06 -16.42 -9.36
C TYR A 146 -6.70 -15.79 -9.00
N ASN A 147 -5.66 -16.14 -9.73
CA ASN A 147 -4.35 -15.49 -9.63
C ASN A 147 -4.37 -14.21 -10.44
N GLY A 148 -4.60 -13.09 -9.76
CA GLY A 148 -4.74 -11.76 -10.36
C GLY A 148 -3.51 -10.89 -10.18
N ILE A 149 -3.74 -9.58 -10.16
CA ILE A 149 -2.70 -8.56 -10.01
C ILE A 149 -3.08 -7.53 -8.95
N CYS A 150 -2.10 -6.75 -8.50
CA CYS A 150 -2.37 -5.59 -7.66
C CYS A 150 -3.13 -4.53 -8.46
N THR A 151 -4.28 -4.06 -7.94
CA THR A 151 -5.09 -3.03 -8.60
C THR A 151 -4.39 -1.68 -8.71
N ALA A 152 -3.30 -1.44 -8.00
CA ALA A 152 -2.45 -0.27 -8.21
C ALA A 152 -1.90 -0.14 -9.64
N PHE A 153 -1.75 -1.26 -10.36
CA PHE A 153 -1.37 -1.24 -11.79
C PHE A 153 -2.48 -0.74 -12.74
N LEU A 154 -3.67 -0.51 -12.22
CA LEU A 154 -4.82 -0.08 -13.01
C LEU A 154 -5.22 1.38 -12.76
N VAL A 155 -4.44 2.14 -11.97
CA VAL A 155 -4.82 3.49 -11.52
C VAL A 155 -5.11 4.43 -12.69
N ASP A 156 -4.29 4.46 -13.74
CA ASP A 156 -4.49 5.33 -14.89
C ASP A 156 -5.74 5.00 -15.71
N ARG A 157 -6.21 3.75 -15.64
CA ARG A 157 -7.43 3.28 -16.32
C ARG A 157 -8.70 3.43 -15.50
N THR A 158 -8.57 3.53 -14.19
CA THR A 158 -9.69 3.45 -13.25
C THR A 158 -10.03 4.77 -12.59
N ILE A 159 -9.08 5.71 -12.56
CA ILE A 159 -9.22 7.02 -11.95
C ILE A 159 -8.88 8.08 -12.98
N GLU A 160 -9.68 9.14 -13.06
CA GLU A 160 -9.30 10.34 -13.80
C GLU A 160 -8.22 11.07 -12.99
N LEU A 161 -7.06 11.26 -13.61
CA LEU A 161 -5.92 11.91 -13.02
C LEU A 161 -5.56 13.14 -13.84
N ASP A 162 -5.48 14.25 -13.14
CA ASP A 162 -4.92 15.48 -13.69
C ASP A 162 -3.40 15.39 -13.82
N THR A 163 -2.84 16.20 -14.68
CA THR A 163 -1.40 16.41 -14.80
C THR A 163 -1.07 17.86 -14.44
N PHE A 164 0.13 18.08 -13.92
CA PHE A 164 0.66 19.40 -13.70
C PHE A 164 2.09 19.48 -14.22
N GLN A 165 2.54 20.69 -14.52
CA GLN A 165 3.90 20.92 -14.97
C GLN A 165 4.66 21.74 -13.92
N LEU A 166 5.86 21.29 -13.62
CA LEU A 166 6.84 22.08 -12.89
C LEU A 166 7.71 22.84 -13.89
N GLU A 167 8.44 23.84 -13.43
CA GLU A 167 9.38 24.60 -14.27
C GLU A 167 10.44 23.72 -14.93
N LYS A 168 10.75 22.59 -14.33
CA LYS A 168 11.69 21.59 -14.84
C LYS A 168 11.04 20.21 -14.79
N PRO A 169 11.44 19.29 -15.69
CA PRO A 169 11.08 17.90 -15.57
C PRO A 169 11.56 17.34 -14.23
N PHE A 170 10.89 16.32 -13.76
CA PHE A 170 11.19 15.76 -12.45
C PHE A 170 11.04 14.24 -12.42
N PHE A 171 11.75 13.61 -11.49
CA PHE A 171 11.54 12.23 -11.14
C PHE A 171 11.19 12.06 -9.66
N ILE A 172 10.53 10.96 -9.37
CA ILE A 172 10.12 10.62 -8.01
C ILE A 172 11.20 9.79 -7.31
N SER A 173 11.59 10.25 -6.12
CA SER A 173 12.35 9.49 -5.14
C SER A 173 11.41 9.12 -3.98
N SER A 174 11.12 7.83 -3.79
CA SER A 174 10.18 7.37 -2.76
C SER A 174 10.79 6.24 -1.95
N PHE A 175 11.35 6.58 -0.79
CA PHE A 175 12.06 5.64 0.06
C PHE A 175 11.47 5.61 1.46
N TYR A 176 11.64 4.47 2.15
CA TYR A 176 11.50 4.46 3.59
C TYR A 176 12.50 5.45 4.17
N MET A 177 12.07 6.19 5.19
CA MET A 177 12.93 7.16 5.87
C MET A 177 14.30 6.52 6.13
N GLU A 178 15.38 7.18 5.73
CA GLU A 178 16.75 6.76 5.93
C GLU A 178 17.39 5.90 4.83
N MET A 179 16.61 5.45 3.84
CA MET A 179 17.08 4.52 2.80
C MET A 179 17.30 5.18 1.43
N GLU A 180 17.07 6.49 1.30
CA GLU A 180 17.28 7.18 0.02
C GLU A 180 18.76 7.15 -0.38
N PRO A 181 19.10 6.60 -1.56
CA PRO A 181 20.48 6.57 -2.05
C PRO A 181 20.92 7.96 -2.52
N THR A 182 22.21 8.11 -2.81
CA THR A 182 22.72 9.25 -3.54
C THR A 182 22.57 9.02 -5.04
N PHE A 183 22.14 10.04 -5.75
CA PHE A 183 22.00 9.99 -7.21
C PHE A 183 23.14 10.72 -7.90
N SER A 184 23.63 10.19 -9.02
CA SER A 184 24.60 10.84 -9.89
C SER A 184 24.17 10.75 -11.35
N LEU A 185 24.75 11.62 -12.21
CA LEU A 185 24.59 11.55 -13.64
C LEU A 185 25.87 11.03 -14.26
N ARG A 186 25.76 9.96 -15.06
CA ARG A 186 26.85 9.45 -15.90
C ARG A 186 26.32 9.20 -17.30
N GLY A 187 26.89 9.90 -18.28
CA GLY A 187 26.46 9.74 -19.68
C GLY A 187 25.02 10.12 -19.95
N GLY A 188 24.43 11.07 -19.16
CA GLY A 188 23.03 11.46 -19.27
C GLY A 188 22.05 10.56 -18.53
N GLU A 189 22.51 9.43 -17.97
CA GLU A 189 21.66 8.51 -17.20
C GLU A 189 21.78 8.76 -15.70
N VAL A 190 20.65 8.68 -15.00
CA VAL A 190 20.61 8.72 -13.53
C VAL A 190 21.14 7.39 -12.99
N ARG A 191 22.21 7.48 -12.23
CA ARG A 191 22.81 6.33 -11.52
C ARG A 191 22.59 6.48 -10.02
N ILE A 192 22.57 5.35 -9.36
CA ILE A 192 22.43 5.25 -7.92
C ILE A 192 23.81 4.91 -7.38
N ASP A 193 24.37 5.83 -6.61
CA ASP A 193 25.65 5.65 -5.95
C ASP A 193 25.39 5.25 -4.49
N ASN A 194 26.12 4.23 -4.03
CA ASN A 194 26.10 3.75 -2.65
C ASN A 194 24.69 3.45 -2.10
N VAL A 195 24.14 2.33 -2.54
CA VAL A 195 23.13 1.63 -1.74
C VAL A 195 23.89 0.96 -0.59
N ASP A 196 24.21 1.72 0.46
CA ASP A 196 24.84 1.16 1.66
C ASP A 196 23.82 0.24 2.34
N VAL A 197 23.90 -1.04 2.02
CA VAL A 197 23.11 -2.13 2.63
C VAL A 197 23.59 -2.44 4.04
N GLU A 198 24.74 -1.91 4.45
CA GLU A 198 25.33 -2.16 5.75
C GLU A 198 25.45 -0.90 6.57
N HIS A 199 24.64 -0.73 7.61
CA HIS A 199 25.07 -0.07 8.84
C HIS A 199 24.01 -0.18 9.93
N HIS A 200 23.78 -1.40 10.42
CA HIS A 200 23.33 -1.59 11.78
C HIS A 200 24.57 -1.56 12.69
N LYS A 201 25.05 -0.39 13.07
CA LYS A 201 25.99 -0.29 14.18
C LYS A 201 25.20 -0.20 15.48
N THR A 202 25.44 -1.13 16.39
CA THR A 202 24.96 -1.05 17.75
C THR A 202 25.90 -0.12 18.53
N MET A 203 25.36 0.88 19.20
CA MET A 203 26.05 1.69 20.18
C MET A 203 25.42 1.44 21.55
N PHE A 204 26.19 0.97 22.50
CA PHE A 204 25.74 0.54 23.84
C PHE A 204 24.68 -0.59 23.83
N GLY A 205 24.77 -1.53 22.86
CA GLY A 205 23.83 -2.66 22.78
C GLY A 205 22.45 -2.31 22.25
N LEU A 206 22.19 -1.05 21.91
CA LEU A 206 20.96 -0.59 21.28
C LEU A 206 21.18 -0.38 19.77
N PRO A 207 20.23 -0.71 18.91
CA PRO A 207 20.32 -0.43 17.48
C PRO A 207 20.33 1.08 17.27
N PHE A 208 21.53 1.64 17.05
CA PHE A 208 21.69 3.06 16.78
C PHE A 208 21.60 3.26 15.26
N ARG A 209 20.51 3.86 14.80
CA ARG A 209 20.35 4.26 13.40
C ARG A 209 21.26 5.45 13.11
N TYR A 210 22.46 5.15 12.63
CA TYR A 210 23.53 6.12 12.37
C TYR A 210 23.26 7.05 11.17
N SER A 211 22.04 6.99 10.62
CA SER A 211 21.70 7.65 9.36
C SER A 211 21.57 9.18 9.42
N ARG A 212 21.54 9.80 10.61
CA ARG A 212 21.25 11.24 10.72
C ARG A 212 22.25 12.15 10.00
N HIS A 213 23.55 11.85 9.99
CA HIS A 213 24.55 12.74 9.34
C HIS A 213 24.73 12.45 7.87
N GLN A 214 24.76 11.21 7.44
CA GLN A 214 24.83 10.88 6.01
C GLN A 214 23.54 11.26 5.28
N ASN A 215 22.39 11.07 5.92
CA ASN A 215 21.11 11.51 5.40
C ASN A 215 20.98 13.04 5.29
N PHE A 216 21.65 13.81 6.13
CA PHE A 216 21.64 15.26 6.04
C PHE A 216 22.25 15.74 4.72
N LEU A 217 23.39 15.21 4.31
CA LEU A 217 24.05 15.56 3.04
C LEU A 217 23.27 15.03 1.83
N ARG A 218 22.72 13.82 1.90
CA ARG A 218 21.93 13.20 0.83
C ARG A 218 20.61 13.92 0.61
N LYS A 219 19.94 14.35 1.67
CA LYS A 219 18.65 15.07 1.60
C LYS A 219 18.74 16.51 1.09
N HIS A 220 19.93 17.05 0.87
CA HIS A 220 20.10 18.38 0.28
C HIS A 220 20.13 18.38 -1.25
N GLN A 221 20.23 17.20 -1.88
CA GLN A 221 20.16 17.13 -3.33
C GLN A 221 18.71 17.40 -3.79
N TYR A 222 18.45 18.55 -4.38
CA TYR A 222 17.12 18.93 -4.86
C TYR A 222 16.97 18.83 -6.37
N GLN A 223 18.08 18.69 -7.09
CA GLN A 223 18.09 18.49 -8.55
C GLN A 223 19.25 17.61 -8.96
N LEU A 224 19.11 16.98 -10.11
CA LEU A 224 20.13 16.17 -10.76
C LEU A 224 20.11 16.44 -12.26
N GLY A 225 21.18 17.07 -12.79
CA GLY A 225 21.16 17.54 -14.17
C GLY A 225 20.05 18.56 -14.38
N GLY A 226 19.22 18.34 -15.40
CA GLY A 226 18.06 19.17 -15.70
C GLY A 226 16.79 18.84 -14.90
N HIS A 227 16.79 17.78 -14.05
CA HIS A 227 15.61 17.28 -13.37
C HIS A 227 15.54 17.70 -11.91
N LEU A 228 14.34 17.99 -11.43
CA LEU A 228 14.07 18.08 -10.00
C LEU A 228 13.92 16.67 -9.40
N ILE A 229 14.32 16.52 -8.15
CA ILE A 229 14.07 15.30 -7.36
C ILE A 229 12.87 15.58 -6.47
N VAL A 230 11.74 14.94 -6.72
CA VAL A 230 10.53 15.06 -5.89
C VAL A 230 10.47 13.87 -4.94
N ARG A 231 10.50 14.14 -3.64
CA ARG A 231 10.48 13.12 -2.58
C ARG A 231 9.07 12.89 -2.09
N THR A 232 8.48 11.76 -2.44
CA THR A 232 7.13 11.44 -1.99
C THR A 232 7.16 10.70 -0.66
N VAL A 233 6.50 11.30 0.34
CA VAL A 233 6.37 10.72 1.68
C VAL A 233 5.08 9.91 1.75
N GLN A 234 5.19 8.59 1.77
CA GLN A 234 4.03 7.69 1.73
C GLN A 234 3.50 7.28 3.11
N ASN A 235 4.27 7.46 4.16
CA ASN A 235 3.85 7.13 5.51
C ASN A 235 3.43 8.39 6.27
N LEU A 236 2.11 8.56 6.45
CA LEU A 236 1.51 9.77 7.01
C LEU A 236 1.56 9.76 8.55
N ASN A 237 2.74 9.72 9.12
CA ASN A 237 2.90 9.90 10.55
C ASN A 237 3.11 11.37 10.89
N THR A 238 2.06 12.04 11.34
CA THR A 238 2.06 13.48 11.64
C THR A 238 3.10 13.91 12.67
N ARG A 239 3.54 13.01 13.57
CA ARG A 239 4.58 13.32 14.57
C ARG A 239 5.96 13.57 13.95
N PHE A 240 6.20 13.07 12.74
CA PHE A 240 7.50 13.15 12.07
C PHE A 240 7.46 13.92 10.75
N ASN A 241 6.35 14.54 10.41
CA ASN A 241 6.21 15.26 9.13
C ASN A 241 7.23 16.39 8.99
N HIS A 242 7.58 17.07 10.09
CA HIS A 242 8.63 18.10 10.08
C HIS A 242 10.00 17.56 9.65
N ILE A 243 10.31 16.29 9.95
CA ILE A 243 11.54 15.64 9.51
C ILE A 243 11.48 15.37 8.00
N ASN A 244 10.30 14.96 7.50
CA ASN A 244 10.10 14.70 6.09
C ASN A 244 10.22 15.97 5.25
N PHE A 245 9.69 17.09 5.74
CA PHE A 245 9.83 18.40 5.08
C PHE A 245 11.20 19.06 5.25
N ALA A 246 12.11 18.49 6.02
CA ALA A 246 13.50 18.94 6.06
C ALA A 246 14.26 18.64 4.76
N ALA A 247 13.78 17.69 3.95
CA ALA A 247 14.35 17.41 2.64
C ALA A 247 13.74 18.33 1.56
N PRO A 248 14.54 18.89 0.63
CA PRO A 248 14.03 19.70 -0.47
C PRO A 248 13.03 18.93 -1.33
N ASN A 249 12.04 19.64 -1.88
CA ASN A 249 11.01 19.09 -2.77
C ASN A 249 10.25 17.89 -2.15
N SER A 250 10.08 17.87 -0.84
CA SER A 250 9.26 16.85 -0.19
C SER A 250 7.79 17.08 -0.48
N PHE A 251 7.12 16.03 -0.94
CA PHE A 251 5.69 16.02 -1.20
C PHE A 251 4.97 15.09 -0.22
N ILE A 252 3.96 15.61 0.45
CA ILE A 252 3.08 14.86 1.35
C ILE A 252 1.65 15.34 1.15
N SER A 253 0.70 14.42 1.11
CA SER A 253 -0.72 14.70 1.03
C SER A 253 -1.53 13.66 1.80
N PHE A 254 -2.67 14.06 2.36
CA PHE A 254 -3.67 13.13 2.91
C PHE A 254 -4.59 12.56 1.82
N ASN A 255 -4.54 13.10 0.61
CA ASN A 255 -5.30 12.62 -0.53
C ASN A 255 -4.41 11.71 -1.40
N PRO A 256 -4.67 10.39 -1.46
CA PRO A 256 -3.87 9.46 -2.25
C PRO A 256 -3.89 9.79 -3.76
N VAL A 257 -4.96 10.39 -4.28
CA VAL A 257 -5.06 10.77 -5.69
C VAL A 257 -4.01 11.80 -6.08
N ARG A 258 -3.65 12.73 -5.18
CA ARG A 258 -2.61 13.72 -5.47
C ARG A 258 -1.23 13.09 -5.72
N TYR A 259 -0.93 11.97 -5.07
CA TYR A 259 0.30 11.22 -5.37
C TYR A 259 0.27 10.56 -6.74
N LEU A 260 -0.92 10.11 -7.18
CA LEU A 260 -1.09 9.52 -8.50
C LEU A 260 -0.89 10.57 -9.59
N GLU A 261 -1.38 11.80 -9.37
CA GLU A 261 -1.16 12.94 -10.27
C GLU A 261 0.32 13.35 -10.33
N VAL A 262 1.03 13.30 -9.18
CA VAL A 262 2.49 13.51 -9.15
C VAL A 262 3.19 12.40 -9.94
N ALA A 263 2.78 11.15 -9.80
CA ALA A 263 3.36 10.04 -10.57
C ALA A 263 3.09 10.17 -12.06
N LYS A 264 1.86 10.52 -12.45
CA LYS A 264 1.47 10.73 -13.85
C LYS A 264 2.22 11.91 -14.50
N SER A 265 2.67 12.87 -13.70
CA SER A 265 3.39 14.07 -14.18
C SER A 265 4.92 13.91 -14.14
N SER A 266 5.43 12.84 -13.51
CA SER A 266 6.87 12.57 -13.42
C SER A 266 7.40 11.87 -14.66
N GLU A 267 8.70 11.92 -14.91
CA GLU A 267 9.31 11.16 -16.01
C GLU A 267 9.62 9.71 -15.62
N PHE A 268 10.00 9.48 -14.37
CA PHE A 268 10.28 8.14 -13.85
C PHE A 268 10.25 8.12 -12.32
N THR A 269 10.30 6.91 -11.74
CA THR A 269 10.34 6.71 -10.29
C THR A 269 11.51 5.81 -9.89
N ILE A 270 12.22 6.17 -8.81
CA ILE A 270 13.20 5.32 -8.14
C ILE A 270 12.71 5.12 -6.71
N SER A 271 12.56 3.88 -6.27
CA SER A 271 11.92 3.58 -4.99
C SER A 271 12.30 2.20 -4.43
N ASP A 272 12.30 2.07 -3.13
CA ASP A 272 12.26 0.77 -2.41
C ASP A 272 10.82 0.36 -2.05
N ARG A 273 9.82 1.12 -2.51
CA ARG A 273 8.38 0.87 -2.27
C ARG A 273 7.72 0.33 -3.54
N VAL A 274 7.20 -0.89 -3.44
CA VAL A 274 6.56 -1.58 -4.57
C VAL A 274 5.45 -0.74 -5.20
N HIS A 275 4.56 -0.16 -4.39
CA HIS A 275 3.42 0.60 -4.91
C HIS A 275 3.85 1.89 -5.63
N ALA A 276 4.94 2.56 -5.21
CA ALA A 276 5.45 3.74 -5.93
C ALA A 276 5.90 3.38 -7.35
N CYS A 277 6.58 2.24 -7.50
CA CYS A 277 6.95 1.73 -8.82
C CYS A 277 5.72 1.28 -9.62
N ALA A 278 4.77 0.61 -8.98
CA ALA A 278 3.56 0.12 -9.64
C ALA A 278 2.73 1.25 -10.25
N ILE A 279 2.52 2.36 -9.53
CA ILE A 279 1.77 3.51 -10.06
C ILE A 279 2.52 4.24 -11.19
N SER A 280 3.85 4.32 -11.11
CA SER A 280 4.66 4.89 -12.21
C SER A 280 4.48 4.07 -13.49
N LEU A 281 4.63 2.74 -13.39
CA LEU A 281 4.42 1.83 -14.51
C LEU A 281 2.98 1.88 -15.04
N ALA A 282 1.99 2.00 -14.16
CA ALA A 282 0.59 2.16 -14.56
C ALA A 282 0.34 3.45 -15.35
N CYS A 283 1.09 4.50 -15.08
CA CYS A 283 1.07 5.77 -15.83
C CYS A 283 1.98 5.74 -17.08
N ASN A 284 2.50 4.59 -17.49
CA ASN A 284 3.45 4.41 -18.61
C ASN A 284 4.80 5.12 -18.43
N HIS A 285 5.23 5.33 -17.20
CA HIS A 285 6.54 5.87 -16.88
C HIS A 285 7.49 4.80 -16.36
N PRO A 286 8.80 4.85 -16.69
CA PRO A 286 9.78 3.93 -16.16
C PRO A 286 9.84 3.95 -14.64
N ALA A 287 10.11 2.80 -14.04
CA ALA A 287 10.34 2.70 -12.62
C ALA A 287 11.52 1.77 -12.31
N ARG A 288 12.34 2.18 -11.33
CA ARG A 288 13.42 1.36 -10.80
C ARG A 288 13.13 1.00 -9.35
N PHE A 289 12.87 -0.27 -9.13
CA PHE A 289 12.68 -0.81 -7.79
C PHE A 289 14.03 -1.24 -7.19
N LEU A 290 14.32 -0.74 -6.00
CA LEU A 290 15.50 -1.12 -5.22
C LEU A 290 15.05 -2.06 -4.11
N PHE A 291 15.27 -3.35 -4.33
CA PHE A 291 14.92 -4.35 -3.33
C PHE A 291 15.83 -4.24 -2.11
N ASN A 292 15.23 -4.06 -0.94
CA ASN A 292 15.95 -4.06 0.32
C ASN A 292 15.54 -5.29 1.14
N THR A 293 16.49 -6.19 1.37
CA THR A 293 16.28 -7.43 2.14
C THR A 293 15.87 -7.18 3.60
N HIS A 294 16.12 -5.99 4.13
CA HIS A 294 15.76 -5.64 5.51
C HIS A 294 14.26 -5.34 5.73
N VAL A 295 13.48 -5.10 4.67
CA VAL A 295 12.03 -4.85 4.81
C VAL A 295 11.28 -6.13 5.22
N LEU A 296 11.80 -7.30 4.90
CA LEU A 296 11.20 -8.59 5.30
C LEU A 296 11.35 -8.88 6.80
N ALA A 297 12.32 -8.28 7.48
CA ALA A 297 12.56 -8.49 8.92
C ALA A 297 11.62 -7.70 9.85
N TYR A 298 10.86 -6.73 9.33
CA TYR A 298 9.95 -5.89 10.13
C TYR A 298 8.47 -6.31 10.07
N SER A 299 8.15 -7.39 9.35
CA SER A 299 6.78 -7.93 9.30
C SER A 299 6.48 -8.99 10.36
N THR A 300 7.41 -9.29 11.26
CA THR A 300 7.30 -10.35 12.27
C THR A 300 7.18 -9.86 13.72
N ASP A 301 6.94 -8.55 13.96
CA ASP A 301 6.64 -8.04 15.31
C ASP A 301 5.26 -7.38 15.38
#